data_59c1fd78eea204c17eec631d90cb8a19
#
_entry.id   59c1fd78eea204c17eec631d90cb8a19
#
_cell.length_a   1.000
_cell.length_b   1.000
_cell.length_c   1.000
_cell.angle_alpha   90.00
_cell.angle_beta   90.00
_cell.angle_gamma   90.00
#
_symmetry.space_group_name_H-M   'P 1'
#
loop_
_entity.id
_entity.type
_entity.pdbx_description
1 polymer ?
#
loop_
_entity_poly.entity_id
_entity_poly.type
_entity_poly.pdbx_seq_one_letter_code
_entity_poly.pdbx_strand_id
1 'polypeptide(L)'
;MTSSPADSDLRPFRIDVPQSDLDDLHDRLDRTRWPDELPGVGWTYGVPSDYLRRLVRYWRHEYDWRAAQARLNAWPQFTTEIDGARVHFAHIRSPEPDATPLVLTHGWPGSIVEFADVVGPLTDPAAHGGDPADAFHVVLPAIPGFGFSGPTRETGWEARRIADAWAELMTRLGYERFGAQGGDWGAAISRELGRVHPGRVVGIHLNLLPGAQASAEPTAEELEALSPAERERALTSWRRWAQWSRDGTGYFHVQSTRPQTLSYALTDSPVGQLAWIVEKFQEWTDSVELPEEAVDRDLMLTNVMLYWLTGTAGSSARVYYERAHARGERTAAPQEPSTAPTAVASFAGDPQIPLRHKAERTDNIVRWTEFDRGGHFAAMEEPDLLVGDVRAFFRQLREKG
;
A
#
# COMPACT_ATOMS: atom_id res chain seq x y z
N MET A 1 32.01 -29.89 -0.81
CA MET A 1 31.55 -28.55 -0.40
C MET A 1 30.34 -28.25 -1.24
N THR A 2 29.17 -28.53 -0.72
CA THR A 2 27.91 -28.24 -1.37
C THR A 2 27.55 -26.80 -0.99
N SER A 3 27.56 -25.90 -1.98
CA SER A 3 27.07 -24.53 -1.82
C SER A 3 25.63 -24.57 -1.36
N SER A 4 25.31 -23.83 -0.30
CA SER A 4 23.95 -23.65 0.20
C SER A 4 23.09 -23.06 -0.91
N PRO A 5 21.85 -23.51 -1.14
CA PRO A 5 20.99 -23.01 -2.22
C PRO A 5 20.60 -21.53 -2.08
N ALA A 6 20.90 -20.90 -0.95
CA ALA A 6 20.39 -19.58 -0.58
C ALA A 6 21.12 -18.37 -1.19
N ASP A 7 22.32 -18.55 -1.80
CA ASP A 7 23.17 -17.40 -2.15
C ASP A 7 23.19 -17.05 -3.65
N SER A 8 22.47 -17.76 -4.50
CA SER A 8 22.62 -17.61 -5.96
C SER A 8 21.52 -16.83 -6.67
N ASP A 9 20.44 -16.38 -5.97
CA ASP A 9 19.24 -15.91 -6.67
C ASP A 9 18.84 -14.45 -6.37
N LEU A 10 19.56 -13.76 -5.48
CA LEU A 10 19.37 -12.34 -5.21
C LEU A 10 20.27 -11.51 -6.13
N ARG A 11 19.68 -10.78 -7.06
CA ARG A 11 20.42 -9.97 -8.04
C ARG A 11 20.32 -8.50 -7.65
N PRO A 12 21.46 -7.79 -7.47
CA PRO A 12 21.44 -6.34 -7.29
C PRO A 12 20.65 -5.67 -8.40
N PHE A 13 19.85 -4.69 -8.04
CA PHE A 13 19.04 -3.90 -8.95
C PHE A 13 19.27 -2.42 -8.72
N ARG A 14 19.27 -1.66 -9.80
CA ARG A 14 19.34 -0.21 -9.79
C ARG A 14 18.34 0.33 -10.78
N ILE A 15 17.57 1.34 -10.38
CA ILE A 15 16.68 2.07 -11.29
C ILE A 15 17.57 2.88 -12.22
N ASP A 16 17.48 2.60 -13.52
CA ASP A 16 18.20 3.31 -14.57
C ASP A 16 17.28 3.48 -15.78
N VAL A 17 16.52 4.58 -15.77
CA VAL A 17 15.55 4.87 -16.81
C VAL A 17 16.25 5.57 -17.97
N PRO A 18 16.17 5.04 -19.20
CA PRO A 18 16.73 5.71 -20.38
C PRO A 18 16.14 7.11 -20.60
N GLN A 19 16.94 8.03 -21.09
CA GLN A 19 16.45 9.37 -21.40
C GLN A 19 15.32 9.35 -22.45
N SER A 20 15.40 8.44 -23.41
CA SER A 20 14.37 8.23 -24.43
C SER A 20 12.97 7.97 -23.86
N ASP A 21 12.86 7.31 -22.68
CA ASP A 21 11.58 7.01 -22.08
C ASP A 21 10.97 8.26 -21.41
N LEU A 22 11.85 9.13 -20.88
CA LEU A 22 11.44 10.45 -20.37
C LEU A 22 11.07 11.39 -21.52
N ASP A 23 11.78 11.33 -22.62
CA ASP A 23 11.48 12.12 -23.81
C ASP A 23 10.14 11.69 -24.44
N ASP A 24 9.86 10.37 -24.54
CA ASP A 24 8.55 9.86 -24.98
C ASP A 24 7.40 10.29 -24.05
N LEU A 25 7.63 10.23 -22.72
CA LEU A 25 6.66 10.75 -21.76
C LEU A 25 6.37 12.24 -22.02
N HIS A 26 7.41 13.05 -22.15
CA HIS A 26 7.27 14.48 -22.40
C HIS A 26 6.51 14.75 -23.70
N ASP A 27 6.83 14.05 -24.78
CA ASP A 27 6.15 14.13 -26.06
C ASP A 27 4.65 13.77 -25.96
N ARG A 28 4.31 12.77 -25.14
CA ARG A 28 2.92 12.37 -24.90
C ARG A 28 2.15 13.40 -24.09
N LEU A 29 2.79 13.97 -23.05
CA LEU A 29 2.19 15.06 -22.25
C LEU A 29 1.90 16.29 -23.13
N ASP A 30 2.83 16.66 -24.02
CA ASP A 30 2.67 17.79 -24.94
C ASP A 30 1.55 17.58 -25.98
N ARG A 31 1.27 16.30 -26.35
CA ARG A 31 0.23 15.93 -27.31
C ARG A 31 -1.07 15.46 -26.68
N THR A 32 -1.29 15.72 -25.40
CA THR A 32 -2.51 15.31 -24.68
C THR A 32 -3.77 15.84 -25.35
N ARG A 33 -4.71 14.96 -25.62
CA ARG A 33 -6.05 15.30 -26.07
C ARG A 33 -6.96 15.45 -24.86
N TRP A 34 -7.26 16.69 -24.54
CA TRP A 34 -8.11 17.00 -23.38
C TRP A 34 -9.58 16.81 -23.70
N PRO A 35 -10.35 16.13 -22.81
CA PRO A 35 -11.80 16.06 -22.92
C PRO A 35 -12.42 17.44 -22.58
N ASP A 36 -13.71 17.57 -22.93
CA ASP A 36 -14.57 18.60 -22.36
C ASP A 36 -14.91 18.32 -20.89
N GLU A 37 -15.44 19.31 -20.21
CA GLU A 37 -15.86 19.24 -18.81
C GLU A 37 -17.13 20.07 -18.60
N LEU A 38 -18.05 19.56 -17.79
CA LEU A 38 -19.20 20.34 -17.37
C LEU A 38 -18.77 21.43 -16.38
N PRO A 39 -19.28 22.68 -16.54
CA PRO A 39 -18.89 23.74 -15.64
C PRO A 39 -19.41 23.54 -14.22
N GLY A 40 -18.56 23.80 -13.22
CA GLY A 40 -18.94 23.84 -11.80
C GLY A 40 -19.15 22.48 -11.13
N VAL A 41 -18.77 21.36 -11.75
CA VAL A 41 -18.95 20.02 -11.16
C VAL A 41 -17.82 19.63 -10.19
N GLY A 42 -16.66 20.27 -10.29
CA GLY A 42 -15.51 19.98 -9.43
C GLY A 42 -15.14 18.48 -9.42
N TRP A 43 -14.78 17.97 -8.27
CA TRP A 43 -14.41 16.55 -8.09
C TRP A 43 -15.59 15.56 -8.18
N THR A 44 -16.85 16.04 -8.22
CA THR A 44 -18.02 15.15 -8.27
C THR A 44 -18.07 14.26 -9.52
N TYR A 45 -17.47 14.69 -10.61
CA TYR A 45 -17.38 13.92 -11.86
C TYR A 45 -15.99 13.30 -12.08
N GLY A 46 -15.14 13.30 -11.07
CA GLY A 46 -13.75 12.88 -11.14
C GLY A 46 -12.79 14.06 -11.13
N VAL A 47 -11.57 13.87 -11.62
CA VAL A 47 -10.50 14.88 -11.54
C VAL A 47 -10.83 16.13 -12.38
N PRO A 48 -10.90 17.33 -11.78
CA PRO A 48 -11.19 18.56 -12.52
C PRO A 48 -10.11 18.87 -13.57
N SER A 49 -10.55 19.24 -14.78
CA SER A 49 -9.66 19.49 -15.91
C SER A 49 -8.61 20.58 -15.62
N ASP A 50 -9.01 21.67 -14.97
CA ASP A 50 -8.09 22.76 -14.62
C ASP A 50 -7.02 22.34 -13.61
N TYR A 51 -7.39 21.51 -12.62
CA TYR A 51 -6.42 20.94 -11.70
C TYR A 51 -5.45 20.01 -12.43
N LEU A 52 -5.97 19.06 -13.22
CA LEU A 52 -5.14 18.12 -13.95
C LEU A 52 -4.19 18.80 -14.93
N ARG A 53 -4.63 19.87 -15.62
CA ARG A 53 -3.79 20.67 -16.51
C ARG A 53 -2.64 21.37 -15.77
N ARG A 54 -2.89 21.87 -14.55
CA ARG A 54 -1.81 22.46 -13.71
C ARG A 54 -0.80 21.40 -13.29
N LEU A 55 -1.28 20.25 -12.84
CA LEU A 55 -0.42 19.14 -12.42
C LEU A 55 0.40 18.58 -13.58
N VAL A 56 -0.19 18.42 -14.77
CA VAL A 56 0.53 17.98 -15.99
C VAL A 56 1.58 19.00 -16.42
N ARG A 57 1.31 20.31 -16.34
CA ARG A 57 2.35 21.33 -16.61
C ARG A 57 3.52 21.23 -15.65
N TYR A 58 3.22 21.06 -14.35
CA TYR A 58 4.26 20.84 -13.35
C TYR A 58 5.07 19.58 -13.65
N TRP A 59 4.39 18.46 -13.89
CA TRP A 59 5.02 17.21 -14.24
C TRP A 59 5.94 17.30 -15.46
N ARG A 60 5.50 18.04 -16.47
CA ARG A 60 6.23 18.24 -17.73
C ARG A 60 7.46 19.13 -17.61
N HIS A 61 7.41 20.18 -16.79
CA HIS A 61 8.40 21.26 -16.83
C HIS A 61 9.20 21.46 -15.54
N GLU A 62 8.71 20.98 -14.40
CA GLU A 62 9.28 21.29 -13.10
C GLU A 62 9.67 20.02 -12.32
N TYR A 63 8.92 18.93 -12.46
CA TYR A 63 9.22 17.67 -11.78
C TYR A 63 10.54 17.05 -12.26
N ASP A 64 11.40 16.68 -11.32
CA ASP A 64 12.73 16.10 -11.61
C ASP A 64 12.75 14.58 -11.31
N TRP A 65 12.48 13.77 -12.34
CA TRP A 65 12.64 12.32 -12.22
C TRP A 65 14.04 11.88 -11.82
N ARG A 66 15.11 12.60 -12.25
CA ARG A 66 16.48 12.19 -11.92
C ARG A 66 16.78 12.33 -10.43
N ALA A 67 16.24 13.37 -9.79
CA ALA A 67 16.30 13.53 -8.34
C ALA A 67 15.51 12.41 -7.63
N ALA A 68 14.29 12.09 -8.07
CA ALA A 68 13.48 11.01 -7.54
C ALA A 68 14.16 9.63 -7.71
N GLN A 69 14.69 9.35 -8.91
CA GLN A 69 15.47 8.13 -9.19
C GLN A 69 16.70 8.02 -8.27
N ALA A 70 17.43 9.12 -8.04
CA ALA A 70 18.57 9.13 -7.14
C ALA A 70 18.16 8.85 -5.69
N ARG A 71 17.04 9.43 -5.23
CA ARG A 71 16.48 9.17 -3.90
C ARG A 71 16.13 7.70 -3.71
N LEU A 72 15.40 7.11 -4.67
CA LEU A 72 15.04 5.68 -4.62
C LEU A 72 16.28 4.77 -4.69
N ASN A 73 17.28 5.12 -5.49
CA ASN A 73 18.53 4.39 -5.60
C ASN A 73 19.46 4.52 -4.38
N ALA A 74 19.13 5.38 -3.40
CA ALA A 74 19.83 5.39 -2.13
C ALA A 74 19.55 4.12 -1.30
N TRP A 75 18.44 3.45 -1.57
CA TRP A 75 18.16 2.15 -0.97
C TRP A 75 18.87 1.03 -1.73
N PRO A 76 19.49 0.05 -1.03
CA PRO A 76 19.95 -1.19 -1.67
C PRO A 76 18.75 -1.96 -2.22
N GLN A 77 18.72 -2.17 -3.54
CA GLN A 77 17.61 -2.82 -4.24
C GLN A 77 18.08 -4.10 -4.91
N PHE A 78 17.15 -5.04 -5.02
CA PHE A 78 17.41 -6.37 -5.56
C PHE A 78 16.20 -6.87 -6.35
N THR A 79 16.46 -7.89 -7.18
CA THR A 79 15.41 -8.71 -7.79
C THR A 79 15.71 -10.18 -7.53
N THR A 80 14.63 -10.95 -7.41
CA THR A 80 14.67 -12.42 -7.35
C THR A 80 13.48 -12.98 -8.10
N GLU A 81 13.47 -14.28 -8.37
CA GLU A 81 12.32 -14.97 -8.92
C GLU A 81 11.72 -15.88 -7.85
N ILE A 82 10.43 -15.72 -7.57
CA ILE A 82 9.68 -16.52 -6.61
C ILE A 82 8.40 -17.00 -7.30
N ASP A 83 8.21 -18.32 -7.33
CA ASP A 83 7.01 -18.96 -7.90
C ASP A 83 6.68 -18.43 -9.31
N GLY A 84 7.71 -18.31 -10.17
CA GLY A 84 7.59 -17.84 -11.55
C GLY A 84 7.36 -16.34 -11.72
N ALA A 85 7.28 -15.56 -10.63
CA ALA A 85 7.20 -14.11 -10.69
C ALA A 85 8.53 -13.45 -10.34
N ARG A 86 8.88 -12.42 -11.10
CA ARG A 86 9.95 -11.50 -10.70
C ARG A 86 9.46 -10.68 -9.51
N VAL A 87 10.26 -10.67 -8.45
CA VAL A 87 10.05 -9.85 -7.26
C VAL A 87 11.20 -8.85 -7.16
N HIS A 88 10.89 -7.58 -7.28
CA HIS A 88 11.77 -6.47 -6.97
C HIS A 88 11.53 -6.06 -5.52
N PHE A 89 12.59 -5.75 -4.79
CA PHE A 89 12.48 -5.27 -3.41
C PHE A 89 13.67 -4.39 -3.03
N ALA A 90 13.46 -3.48 -2.09
CA ALA A 90 14.55 -2.83 -1.37
C ALA A 90 14.77 -3.55 -0.04
N HIS A 91 16.04 -3.68 0.37
CA HIS A 91 16.41 -4.27 1.66
C HIS A 91 17.36 -3.34 2.39
N ILE A 92 16.83 -2.60 3.35
CA ILE A 92 17.54 -1.58 4.12
C ILE A 92 17.83 -2.15 5.51
N ARG A 93 19.09 -2.46 5.75
CA ARG A 93 19.53 -2.99 7.05
C ARG A 93 19.78 -1.84 8.01
N SER A 94 19.26 -1.97 9.22
CA SER A 94 19.62 -1.10 10.34
C SER A 94 21.10 -1.22 10.68
N PRO A 95 21.75 -0.15 11.19
CA PRO A 95 23.04 -0.26 11.86
C PRO A 95 22.97 -1.10 13.15
N GLU A 96 21.80 -1.26 13.74
CA GLU A 96 21.58 -2.08 14.93
C GLU A 96 21.53 -3.56 14.54
N PRO A 97 22.46 -4.41 15.02
CA PRO A 97 22.57 -5.81 14.55
C PRO A 97 21.37 -6.67 14.95
N ASP A 98 20.72 -6.36 16.07
CA ASP A 98 19.59 -7.11 16.62
C ASP A 98 18.24 -6.50 16.22
N ALA A 99 18.23 -5.60 15.22
CA ALA A 99 17.01 -4.99 14.71
C ALA A 99 16.00 -6.03 14.22
N THR A 100 14.72 -5.83 14.56
CA THR A 100 13.65 -6.74 14.14
C THR A 100 13.48 -6.69 12.63
N PRO A 101 13.50 -7.81 11.89
CA PRO A 101 13.16 -7.81 10.47
C PRO A 101 11.69 -7.45 10.27
N LEU A 102 11.40 -6.53 9.37
CA LEU A 102 10.05 -6.02 9.08
C LEU A 102 9.81 -5.95 7.58
N VAL A 103 8.80 -6.65 7.10
CA VAL A 103 8.32 -6.49 5.73
C VAL A 103 7.22 -5.42 5.69
N LEU A 104 7.41 -4.39 4.86
CA LEU A 104 6.42 -3.34 4.61
C LEU A 104 5.81 -3.56 3.23
N THR A 105 4.50 -3.70 3.16
CA THR A 105 3.81 -3.97 1.89
C THR A 105 2.84 -2.84 1.56
N HIS A 106 3.04 -2.24 0.38
CA HIS A 106 2.19 -1.18 -0.16
C HIS A 106 0.85 -1.72 -0.69
N GLY A 107 0.02 -0.83 -1.22
CA GLY A 107 -1.23 -1.15 -1.90
C GLY A 107 -1.37 -0.56 -3.30
N TRP A 108 -2.60 -0.43 -3.76
CA TRP A 108 -2.96 0.24 -5.00
C TRP A 108 -3.73 1.53 -4.70
N PRO A 109 -3.44 2.66 -5.37
CA PRO A 109 -2.49 2.87 -6.46
C PRO A 109 -1.08 3.28 -5.98
N GLY A 110 -0.67 2.80 -4.82
CA GLY A 110 0.64 3.08 -4.24
C GLY A 110 1.76 2.18 -4.77
N SER A 111 2.92 2.31 -4.17
CA SER A 111 4.12 1.54 -4.47
C SER A 111 5.09 1.60 -3.29
N ILE A 112 6.32 1.10 -3.48
CA ILE A 112 7.40 1.27 -2.49
C ILE A 112 7.68 2.74 -2.15
N VAL A 113 7.27 3.68 -3.00
CA VAL A 113 7.41 5.14 -2.78
C VAL A 113 6.64 5.62 -1.55
N GLU A 114 5.53 4.95 -1.19
CA GLU A 114 4.77 5.28 0.02
C GLU A 114 5.65 5.35 1.28
N PHE A 115 6.68 4.51 1.33
CA PHE A 115 7.53 4.35 2.51
C PHE A 115 8.76 5.27 2.54
N ALA A 116 8.85 6.24 1.61
CA ALA A 116 10.03 7.08 1.43
C ALA A 116 10.42 7.86 2.70
N ASP A 117 9.45 8.28 3.50
CA ASP A 117 9.67 9.08 4.72
C ASP A 117 9.65 8.23 6.00
N VAL A 118 9.29 6.95 5.93
CA VAL A 118 9.26 6.06 7.11
C VAL A 118 10.47 5.13 7.21
N VAL A 119 11.15 4.84 6.08
CA VAL A 119 12.29 3.92 6.05
C VAL A 119 13.43 4.39 6.97
N GLY A 120 13.86 5.64 6.84
CA GLY A 120 14.93 6.21 7.67
C GLY A 120 14.63 6.10 9.16
N PRO A 121 13.50 6.67 9.64
CA PRO A 121 13.10 6.53 11.03
C PRO A 121 13.01 5.09 11.51
N LEU A 122 12.51 4.15 10.74
CA LEU A 122 12.41 2.74 11.15
C LEU A 122 13.76 2.02 11.18
N THR A 123 14.68 2.34 10.26
CA THR A 123 15.97 1.63 10.18
C THR A 123 17.04 2.22 11.09
N ASP A 124 17.03 3.53 11.31
CA ASP A 124 17.96 4.25 12.17
C ASP A 124 17.20 5.21 13.12
N PRO A 125 16.48 4.68 14.11
CA PRO A 125 15.75 5.51 15.04
C PRO A 125 16.62 6.50 15.79
N ALA A 126 17.89 6.17 16.06
CA ALA A 126 18.81 7.06 16.79
C ALA A 126 19.08 8.36 16.01
N ALA A 127 19.26 8.29 14.69
CA ALA A 127 19.43 9.47 13.84
C ALA A 127 18.14 10.32 13.73
N HIS A 128 17.00 9.76 14.12
CA HIS A 128 15.67 10.39 14.08
C HIS A 128 15.06 10.61 15.48
N GLY A 129 15.89 10.71 16.53
CA GLY A 129 15.47 11.04 17.91
C GLY A 129 14.69 9.92 18.62
N GLY A 130 14.75 8.69 18.13
CA GLY A 130 14.13 7.51 18.72
C GLY A 130 15.11 6.61 19.47
N ASP A 131 14.58 5.54 20.08
CA ASP A 131 15.37 4.54 20.79
C ASP A 131 15.98 3.54 19.77
N PRO A 132 17.32 3.32 19.75
CA PRO A 132 17.94 2.31 18.89
C PRO A 132 17.36 0.91 19.05
N ALA A 133 16.84 0.54 20.21
CA ALA A 133 16.19 -0.74 20.45
C ALA A 133 14.92 -0.95 19.61
N ASP A 134 14.34 0.12 19.05
CA ASP A 134 13.16 0.06 18.18
C ASP A 134 13.51 -0.01 16.68
N ALA A 135 14.75 -0.30 16.35
CA ALA A 135 15.21 -0.41 14.98
C ALA A 135 14.65 -1.65 14.24
N PHE A 136 14.53 -1.50 12.93
CA PHE A 136 14.09 -2.57 12.05
C PHE A 136 15.06 -2.78 10.87
N HIS A 137 15.29 -4.03 10.49
CA HIS A 137 15.75 -4.35 9.15
C HIS A 137 14.54 -4.34 8.23
N VAL A 138 14.45 -3.36 7.35
CA VAL A 138 13.28 -3.14 6.51
C VAL A 138 13.42 -3.82 5.15
N VAL A 139 12.40 -4.57 4.77
CA VAL A 139 12.22 -5.17 3.44
C VAL A 139 10.99 -4.57 2.78
N LEU A 140 11.16 -3.94 1.61
CA LEU A 140 10.10 -3.29 0.84
C LEU A 140 9.89 -4.02 -0.49
N PRO A 141 9.12 -5.10 -0.56
CA PRO A 141 8.85 -5.75 -1.82
C PRO A 141 7.78 -4.99 -2.61
N ALA A 142 7.99 -4.84 -3.91
CA ALA A 142 6.93 -4.45 -4.82
C ALA A 142 6.03 -5.66 -5.13
N ILE A 143 4.73 -5.50 -4.95
CA ILE A 143 3.74 -6.57 -5.20
C ILE A 143 3.89 -7.10 -6.64
N PRO A 144 3.81 -8.43 -6.89
CA PRO A 144 3.82 -8.98 -8.24
C PRO A 144 2.79 -8.32 -9.15
N GLY A 145 3.24 -7.80 -10.29
CA GLY A 145 2.42 -7.00 -11.20
C GLY A 145 2.56 -5.50 -11.03
N PHE A 146 3.26 -5.02 -9.99
CA PHE A 146 3.46 -3.60 -9.69
C PHE A 146 4.92 -3.18 -9.94
N GLY A 147 5.11 -1.98 -10.44
CA GLY A 147 6.43 -1.39 -10.62
C GLY A 147 7.45 -2.37 -11.22
N PHE A 148 8.62 -2.45 -10.64
CA PHE A 148 9.68 -3.33 -11.14
C PHE A 148 9.46 -4.85 -10.88
N SER A 149 8.37 -5.22 -10.18
CA SER A 149 7.89 -6.61 -10.06
C SER A 149 6.87 -6.99 -11.14
N GLY A 150 6.58 -6.11 -12.07
CA GLY A 150 5.60 -6.36 -13.12
C GLY A 150 6.21 -6.71 -14.48
N PRO A 151 5.33 -7.09 -15.44
CA PRO A 151 3.99 -7.62 -15.20
C PRO A 151 3.98 -9.09 -14.76
N THR A 152 2.91 -9.55 -14.10
CA THR A 152 2.71 -11.00 -13.86
C THR A 152 2.46 -11.72 -15.17
N ARG A 153 2.97 -12.95 -15.29
CA ARG A 153 2.84 -13.80 -16.50
C ARG A 153 1.81 -14.92 -16.35
N GLU A 154 1.32 -15.12 -15.12
CA GLU A 154 0.37 -16.15 -14.76
C GLU A 154 -0.78 -15.57 -13.94
N THR A 155 -1.91 -16.27 -13.92
CA THR A 155 -3.05 -15.98 -13.05
C THR A 155 -2.81 -16.46 -11.61
N GLY A 156 -3.71 -16.08 -10.68
CA GLY A 156 -3.67 -16.57 -9.30
C GLY A 156 -2.78 -15.77 -8.36
N TRP A 157 -2.23 -14.63 -8.74
CA TRP A 157 -1.47 -13.74 -7.87
C TRP A 157 -2.41 -12.91 -7.00
N GLU A 158 -2.99 -13.56 -5.99
CA GLU A 158 -3.83 -12.94 -4.97
C GLU A 158 -3.12 -12.92 -3.60
N ALA A 159 -3.72 -12.30 -2.59
CA ALA A 159 -3.08 -12.00 -1.31
C ALA A 159 -2.40 -13.22 -0.65
N ARG A 160 -2.99 -14.42 -0.73
CA ARG A 160 -2.42 -15.64 -0.16
C ARG A 160 -1.13 -16.06 -0.85
N ARG A 161 -1.13 -16.11 -2.21
CA ARG A 161 0.06 -16.48 -2.98
C ARG A 161 1.17 -15.45 -2.78
N ILE A 162 0.82 -14.16 -2.67
CA ILE A 162 1.78 -13.10 -2.37
C ILE A 162 2.36 -13.25 -0.96
N ALA A 163 1.54 -13.60 0.02
CA ALA A 163 2.00 -13.88 1.39
C ALA A 163 3.02 -15.04 1.42
N ASP A 164 2.74 -16.13 0.72
CA ASP A 164 3.68 -17.25 0.59
C ASP A 164 5.01 -16.79 -0.06
N ALA A 165 4.93 -15.93 -1.09
CA ALA A 165 6.12 -15.35 -1.74
C ALA A 165 6.91 -14.43 -0.78
N TRP A 166 6.25 -13.65 0.08
CA TRP A 166 6.94 -12.83 1.09
C TRP A 166 7.62 -13.70 2.16
N ALA A 167 6.99 -14.78 2.60
CA ALA A 167 7.62 -15.71 3.52
C ALA A 167 8.87 -16.35 2.91
N GLU A 168 8.83 -16.73 1.62
CA GLU A 168 9.99 -17.23 0.88
C GLU A 168 11.07 -16.16 0.75
N LEU A 169 10.70 -14.92 0.40
CA LEU A 169 11.64 -13.80 0.32
C LEU A 169 12.39 -13.60 1.64
N MET A 170 11.67 -13.57 2.75
CA MET A 170 12.27 -13.42 4.08
C MET A 170 13.19 -14.59 4.44
N THR A 171 12.88 -15.82 3.99
CA THR A 171 13.77 -16.98 4.13
C THR A 171 15.06 -16.78 3.35
N ARG A 172 14.99 -16.33 2.10
CA ARG A 172 16.20 -16.07 1.26
C ARG A 172 17.09 -14.99 1.84
N LEU A 173 16.49 -14.03 2.58
CA LEU A 173 17.23 -12.99 3.29
C LEU A 173 17.80 -13.45 4.65
N GLY A 174 17.54 -14.69 5.06
CA GLY A 174 18.01 -15.27 6.33
C GLY A 174 17.14 -14.94 7.54
N TYR A 175 15.90 -14.45 7.33
CA TYR A 175 14.99 -14.07 8.40
C TYR A 175 13.98 -15.19 8.68
N GLU A 176 14.22 -15.97 9.73
CA GLU A 176 13.30 -17.02 10.17
C GLU A 176 12.01 -16.44 10.79
N ARG A 177 12.13 -15.36 11.55
CA ARG A 177 11.04 -14.64 12.20
C ARG A 177 11.07 -13.17 11.82
N PHE A 178 9.90 -12.58 11.59
CA PHE A 178 9.78 -11.19 11.13
C PHE A 178 8.41 -10.59 11.48
N GLY A 179 8.35 -9.26 11.54
CA GLY A 179 7.13 -8.50 11.58
C GLY A 179 6.59 -8.21 10.19
N ALA A 180 5.30 -7.92 10.09
CA ALA A 180 4.66 -7.45 8.87
C ALA A 180 3.89 -6.15 9.11
N GLN A 181 3.96 -5.21 8.18
CA GLN A 181 3.17 -3.99 8.18
C GLN A 181 2.56 -3.80 6.80
N GLY A 182 1.34 -3.28 6.73
CA GLY A 182 0.71 -2.92 5.47
C GLY A 182 -0.62 -2.19 5.62
N GLY A 183 -0.92 -1.39 4.59
CA GLY A 183 -2.21 -0.80 4.30
C GLY A 183 -2.79 -1.39 3.02
N ASP A 184 -4.04 -1.12 2.68
CA ASP A 184 -4.69 -1.55 1.44
C ASP A 184 -4.46 -3.05 1.10
N TRP A 185 -3.89 -3.37 -0.06
CA TRP A 185 -3.50 -4.75 -0.40
C TRP A 185 -2.43 -5.28 0.55
N GLY A 186 -1.52 -4.41 1.01
CA GLY A 186 -0.52 -4.78 2.01
C GLY A 186 -1.15 -5.26 3.31
N ALA A 187 -2.28 -4.71 3.72
CA ALA A 187 -3.03 -5.20 4.89
C ALA A 187 -3.58 -6.62 4.66
N ALA A 188 -4.18 -6.87 3.50
CA ALA A 188 -4.67 -8.20 3.16
C ALA A 188 -3.54 -9.24 3.11
N ILE A 189 -2.40 -8.88 2.50
CA ILE A 189 -1.21 -9.74 2.40
C ILE A 189 -0.60 -10.00 3.78
N SER A 190 -0.45 -8.98 4.63
CA SER A 190 0.10 -9.13 5.99
C SER A 190 -0.78 -10.00 6.87
N ARG A 191 -2.11 -9.89 6.75
CA ARG A 191 -3.05 -10.79 7.45
C ARG A 191 -2.91 -12.25 6.99
N GLU A 192 -2.79 -12.47 5.67
CA GLU A 192 -2.55 -13.82 5.16
C GLU A 192 -1.21 -14.38 5.64
N LEU A 193 -0.13 -13.56 5.67
CA LEU A 193 1.15 -13.97 6.27
C LEU A 193 0.99 -14.52 7.69
N GLY A 194 0.28 -13.79 8.54
CA GLY A 194 0.03 -14.24 9.92
C GLY A 194 -0.80 -15.51 10.03
N ARG A 195 -1.72 -15.74 9.08
CA ARG A 195 -2.57 -16.94 9.05
C ARG A 195 -1.82 -18.17 8.57
N VAL A 196 -1.02 -18.01 7.51
CA VAL A 196 -0.38 -19.17 6.86
C VAL A 196 1.01 -19.47 7.38
N HIS A 197 1.64 -18.50 8.05
CA HIS A 197 2.98 -18.64 8.65
C HIS A 197 3.00 -18.20 10.14
N PRO A 198 2.06 -18.68 11.00
CA PRO A 198 1.90 -18.13 12.37
C PRO A 198 3.13 -18.31 13.25
N GLY A 199 4.00 -19.31 12.98
CA GLY A 199 5.24 -19.52 13.70
C GLY A 199 6.37 -18.56 13.32
N ARG A 200 6.24 -17.83 12.21
CA ARG A 200 7.25 -16.93 11.67
C ARG A 200 6.91 -15.45 11.85
N VAL A 201 5.63 -15.10 11.78
CA VAL A 201 5.17 -13.71 11.94
C VAL A 201 5.06 -13.38 13.41
N VAL A 202 5.95 -12.51 13.90
CA VAL A 202 5.99 -12.10 15.32
C VAL A 202 4.87 -11.13 15.68
N GLY A 203 4.37 -10.38 14.70
CA GLY A 203 3.26 -9.45 14.83
C GLY A 203 2.92 -8.78 13.51
N ILE A 204 1.70 -8.29 13.40
CA ILE A 204 1.15 -7.62 12.23
C ILE A 204 0.68 -6.23 12.61
N HIS A 205 1.17 -5.20 11.93
CA HIS A 205 0.70 -3.84 12.08
C HIS A 205 -0.07 -3.41 10.83
N LEU A 206 -1.28 -2.91 10.99
CA LEU A 206 -2.19 -2.55 9.89
C LEU A 206 -2.66 -1.10 10.03
N ASN A 207 -2.59 -0.33 8.96
CA ASN A 207 -3.25 0.98 8.87
C ASN A 207 -4.58 0.94 8.09
N LEU A 208 -4.99 -0.24 7.63
CA LEU A 208 -6.32 -0.54 7.12
C LEU A 208 -6.70 -1.96 7.55
N LEU A 209 -7.95 -2.18 7.95
CA LEU A 209 -8.47 -3.52 8.24
C LEU A 209 -9.75 -3.79 7.43
N PRO A 210 -9.63 -4.33 6.21
CA PRO A 210 -10.79 -4.64 5.38
C PRO A 210 -11.71 -5.65 6.05
N GLY A 211 -13.02 -5.35 6.00
CA GLY A 211 -14.06 -6.21 6.60
C GLY A 211 -14.43 -5.85 8.04
N ALA A 212 -13.67 -4.97 8.70
CA ALA A 212 -14.00 -4.50 10.05
C ALA A 212 -14.86 -3.23 10.08
N GLN A 213 -15.14 -2.60 8.95
CA GLN A 213 -16.03 -1.42 8.86
C GLN A 213 -17.50 -1.81 9.00
N ALA A 214 -18.36 -0.81 9.26
CA ALA A 214 -19.82 -0.99 9.21
C ALA A 214 -20.29 -1.01 7.75
N SER A 215 -20.52 -2.19 7.19
CA SER A 215 -20.99 -2.37 5.80
C SER A 215 -22.50 -2.21 5.62
N ALA A 216 -23.26 -2.10 6.71
CA ALA A 216 -24.68 -1.80 6.73
C ALA A 216 -24.97 -0.81 7.87
N GLU A 217 -26.14 -0.18 7.85
CA GLU A 217 -26.57 0.69 8.93
C GLU A 217 -26.66 -0.10 10.24
N PRO A 218 -25.97 0.34 11.31
CA PRO A 218 -26.03 -0.33 12.60
C PRO A 218 -27.47 -0.29 13.16
N THR A 219 -27.94 -1.43 13.66
CA THR A 219 -29.26 -1.51 14.30
C THR A 219 -29.28 -0.79 15.65
N ALA A 220 -30.49 -0.48 16.17
CA ALA A 220 -30.62 0.11 17.50
C ALA A 220 -30.03 -0.78 18.60
N GLU A 221 -30.20 -2.11 18.49
CA GLU A 221 -29.62 -3.10 19.43
C GLU A 221 -28.09 -3.10 19.39
N GLU A 222 -27.48 -3.07 18.18
CA GLU A 222 -26.03 -2.97 18.04
C GLU A 222 -25.50 -1.67 18.66
N LEU A 223 -26.18 -0.55 18.45
CA LEU A 223 -25.79 0.74 19.01
C LEU A 223 -25.97 0.80 20.54
N GLU A 224 -27.00 0.17 21.09
CA GLU A 224 -27.23 0.12 22.55
C GLU A 224 -26.10 -0.63 23.28
N ALA A 225 -25.50 -1.63 22.64
CA ALA A 225 -24.38 -2.41 23.19
C ALA A 225 -23.04 -1.65 23.21
N LEU A 226 -22.95 -0.52 22.52
CA LEU A 226 -21.73 0.27 22.38
C LEU A 226 -21.71 1.48 23.34
N SER A 227 -20.48 1.88 23.74
CA SER A 227 -20.28 3.17 24.41
C SER A 227 -20.63 4.36 23.51
N PRO A 228 -20.87 5.57 24.04
CA PRO A 228 -21.19 6.73 23.21
C PRO A 228 -20.15 7.03 22.11
N ALA A 229 -18.85 6.89 22.39
CA ALA A 229 -17.80 7.09 21.42
C ALA A 229 -17.80 6.02 20.31
N GLU A 230 -17.98 4.75 20.68
CA GLU A 230 -18.09 3.64 19.72
C GLU A 230 -19.32 3.75 18.84
N ARG A 231 -20.46 4.25 19.36
CA ARG A 231 -21.67 4.54 18.57
C ARG A 231 -21.40 5.56 17.48
N GLU A 232 -20.79 6.69 17.84
CA GLU A 232 -20.48 7.74 16.88
C GLU A 232 -19.52 7.22 15.81
N ARG A 233 -18.51 6.45 16.23
CA ARG A 233 -17.57 5.80 15.30
C ARG A 233 -18.27 4.79 14.36
N ALA A 234 -19.19 3.97 14.88
CA ALA A 234 -19.95 3.01 14.08
C ALA A 234 -20.83 3.71 13.03
N LEU A 235 -21.52 4.79 13.42
CA LEU A 235 -22.34 5.59 12.51
C LEU A 235 -21.48 6.30 11.45
N THR A 236 -20.31 6.81 11.84
CA THR A 236 -19.37 7.46 10.91
C THR A 236 -18.79 6.43 9.93
N SER A 237 -18.37 5.25 10.42
CA SER A 237 -17.92 4.13 9.61
C SER A 237 -18.96 3.75 8.55
N TRP A 238 -20.23 3.58 8.96
CA TRP A 238 -21.31 3.27 8.03
C TRP A 238 -21.56 4.37 7.00
N ARG A 239 -21.66 5.65 7.42
CA ARG A 239 -21.91 6.77 6.49
C ARG A 239 -20.81 6.86 5.42
N ARG A 240 -19.54 6.76 5.82
CA ARG A 240 -18.39 6.77 4.87
C ARG A 240 -18.41 5.57 3.94
N TRP A 241 -18.61 4.38 4.49
CA TRP A 241 -18.72 3.18 3.68
C TRP A 241 -19.87 3.26 2.67
N ALA A 242 -21.06 3.74 3.10
CA ALA A 242 -22.21 3.90 2.22
C ALA A 242 -21.96 4.92 1.10
N GLN A 243 -21.31 6.04 1.41
CA GLN A 243 -20.91 7.04 0.42
C GLN A 243 -19.89 6.46 -0.55
N TRP A 244 -18.79 5.91 -0.04
CA TRP A 244 -17.73 5.33 -0.86
C TRP A 244 -18.25 4.18 -1.74
N SER A 245 -19.11 3.30 -1.20
CA SER A 245 -19.70 2.20 -1.96
C SER A 245 -20.58 2.66 -3.10
N ARG A 246 -21.25 3.82 -2.96
CA ARG A 246 -22.10 4.39 -3.99
C ARG A 246 -21.31 5.14 -5.05
N ASP A 247 -20.35 5.97 -4.63
CA ASP A 247 -19.73 6.98 -5.48
C ASP A 247 -18.25 6.66 -5.82
N GLY A 248 -17.50 5.97 -4.94
CA GLY A 248 -16.05 5.75 -5.04
C GLY A 248 -15.60 4.39 -5.60
N THR A 249 -16.50 3.40 -5.78
CA THR A 249 -16.11 2.02 -6.12
C THR A 249 -16.02 1.72 -7.62
N GLY A 250 -16.18 2.70 -8.50
CA GLY A 250 -16.12 2.50 -9.95
C GLY A 250 -14.83 1.83 -10.41
N TYR A 251 -13.69 2.31 -9.92
CA TYR A 251 -12.37 1.73 -10.21
C TYR A 251 -12.29 0.25 -9.81
N PHE A 252 -12.79 -0.08 -8.60
CA PHE A 252 -12.78 -1.43 -8.05
C PHE A 252 -13.57 -2.40 -8.94
N HIS A 253 -14.76 -2.01 -9.38
CA HIS A 253 -15.58 -2.83 -10.27
C HIS A 253 -14.92 -3.07 -11.62
N VAL A 254 -14.33 -2.04 -12.23
CA VAL A 254 -13.62 -2.19 -13.50
C VAL A 254 -12.41 -3.12 -13.33
N GLN A 255 -11.58 -2.88 -12.32
CA GLN A 255 -10.37 -3.67 -12.06
C GLN A 255 -10.68 -5.12 -11.66
N SER A 256 -11.78 -5.35 -10.95
CA SER A 256 -12.22 -6.71 -10.55
C SER A 256 -12.87 -7.51 -11.69
N THR A 257 -13.28 -6.87 -12.79
CA THR A 257 -14.05 -7.55 -13.85
C THR A 257 -13.37 -7.51 -15.20
N ARG A 258 -12.78 -6.40 -15.59
CA ARG A 258 -12.22 -6.17 -16.94
C ARG A 258 -10.90 -5.36 -16.90
N PRO A 259 -9.89 -5.79 -16.10
CA PRO A 259 -8.63 -5.04 -15.96
C PRO A 259 -7.90 -4.85 -17.30
N GLN A 260 -7.95 -5.83 -18.19
CA GLN A 260 -7.28 -5.74 -19.49
C GLN A 260 -7.87 -4.64 -20.38
N THR A 261 -9.17 -4.41 -20.34
CA THR A 261 -9.82 -3.36 -21.14
C THR A 261 -9.35 -1.97 -20.72
N LEU A 262 -9.25 -1.74 -19.41
CA LEU A 262 -8.72 -0.49 -18.84
C LEU A 262 -7.22 -0.30 -19.14
N SER A 263 -6.45 -1.38 -19.18
CA SER A 263 -5.00 -1.36 -19.36
C SER A 263 -4.56 -0.62 -20.63
N TYR A 264 -5.32 -0.74 -21.73
CA TYR A 264 -5.00 -0.05 -22.98
C TYR A 264 -4.96 1.47 -22.82
N ALA A 265 -5.93 2.03 -22.10
CA ALA A 265 -5.98 3.47 -21.84
C ALA A 265 -4.88 3.92 -20.87
N LEU A 266 -4.66 3.16 -19.80
CA LEU A 266 -3.67 3.52 -18.77
C LEU A 266 -2.21 3.36 -19.27
N THR A 267 -1.96 2.49 -20.23
CA THR A 267 -0.62 2.28 -20.81
C THR A 267 -0.32 3.30 -21.89
N ASP A 268 -1.32 3.80 -22.62
CA ASP A 268 -1.11 4.71 -23.75
C ASP A 268 -1.15 6.19 -23.37
N SER A 269 -1.94 6.56 -22.36
CA SER A 269 -2.12 7.94 -21.94
C SER A 269 -1.49 8.21 -20.56
N PRO A 270 -0.38 8.95 -20.46
CA PRO A 270 0.18 9.33 -19.16
C PRO A 270 -0.80 10.20 -18.35
N VAL A 271 -1.56 11.06 -19.02
CA VAL A 271 -2.57 11.91 -18.36
C VAL A 271 -3.76 11.08 -17.89
N GLY A 272 -4.17 10.07 -18.66
CA GLY A 272 -5.22 9.13 -18.25
C GLY A 272 -4.80 8.31 -17.03
N GLN A 273 -3.55 7.82 -17.01
CA GLN A 273 -2.99 7.13 -15.85
C GLN A 273 -2.87 8.06 -14.64
N LEU A 274 -2.37 9.28 -14.84
CA LEU A 274 -2.28 10.29 -13.77
C LEU A 274 -3.66 10.55 -13.17
N ALA A 275 -4.68 10.81 -13.99
CA ALA A 275 -6.04 11.06 -13.51
C ALA A 275 -6.60 9.88 -12.70
N TRP A 276 -6.39 8.63 -13.19
CA TRP A 276 -6.85 7.41 -12.53
C TRP A 276 -6.23 7.20 -11.14
N ILE A 277 -4.98 7.63 -10.95
CA ILE A 277 -4.24 7.52 -9.70
C ILE A 277 -4.53 8.69 -8.78
N VAL A 278 -4.45 9.93 -9.28
CA VAL A 278 -4.54 11.14 -8.45
C VAL A 278 -5.93 11.36 -7.87
N GLU A 279 -6.98 10.87 -8.54
CA GLU A 279 -8.34 10.85 -7.98
C GLU A 279 -8.35 10.16 -6.61
N LYS A 280 -7.58 9.05 -6.46
CA LYS A 280 -7.53 8.30 -5.21
C LYS A 280 -6.70 9.01 -4.13
N PHE A 281 -5.71 9.78 -4.52
CA PHE A 281 -5.02 10.64 -3.56
C PHE A 281 -5.93 11.74 -3.01
N GLN A 282 -6.83 12.31 -3.82
CA GLN A 282 -7.79 13.28 -3.32
C GLN A 282 -8.90 12.64 -2.48
N GLU A 283 -9.42 11.48 -2.92
CA GLU A 283 -10.58 10.84 -2.27
C GLU A 283 -10.23 10.13 -0.96
N TRP A 284 -8.98 9.63 -0.81
CA TRP A 284 -8.61 8.74 0.28
C TRP A 284 -7.63 9.34 1.29
N THR A 285 -7.14 10.54 1.05
CA THR A 285 -6.30 11.27 2.00
C THR A 285 -7.13 12.18 2.90
N ASP A 286 -6.48 12.79 3.88
CA ASP A 286 -7.07 13.81 4.76
C ASP A 286 -7.04 15.21 4.11
N SER A 287 -7.04 15.26 2.76
CA SER A 287 -7.13 16.51 2.00
C SER A 287 -8.58 17.00 1.90
N VAL A 288 -8.75 18.32 1.80
CA VAL A 288 -10.06 18.95 1.65
C VAL A 288 -10.34 19.32 0.19
N GLU A 289 -9.42 20.06 -0.44
CA GLU A 289 -9.59 20.54 -1.81
C GLU A 289 -8.64 19.85 -2.78
N LEU A 290 -7.36 19.75 -2.43
CA LEU A 290 -6.31 19.24 -3.31
C LEU A 290 -5.48 18.15 -2.60
N PRO A 291 -5.06 17.10 -3.34
CA PRO A 291 -4.22 16.03 -2.76
C PRO A 291 -2.92 16.56 -2.12
N GLU A 292 -2.39 17.65 -2.65
CA GLU A 292 -1.14 18.29 -2.18
C GLU A 292 -1.25 18.91 -0.78
N GLU A 293 -2.44 19.00 -0.22
CA GLU A 293 -2.67 19.38 1.18
C GLU A 293 -2.22 18.29 2.15
N ALA A 294 -2.25 17.04 1.71
CA ALA A 294 -1.94 15.87 2.51
C ALA A 294 -0.69 15.12 2.05
N VAL A 295 -0.36 15.13 0.75
CA VAL A 295 0.77 14.39 0.18
C VAL A 295 1.64 15.30 -0.67
N ASP A 296 2.95 15.22 -0.48
CA ASP A 296 3.91 15.95 -1.31
C ASP A 296 3.71 15.64 -2.80
N ARG A 297 3.67 16.70 -3.63
CA ARG A 297 3.40 16.59 -5.07
C ARG A 297 4.44 15.75 -5.80
N ASP A 298 5.71 15.91 -5.47
CA ASP A 298 6.78 15.18 -6.14
C ASP A 298 6.77 13.71 -5.73
N LEU A 299 6.40 13.42 -4.49
CA LEU A 299 6.23 12.05 -4.01
C LEU A 299 5.06 11.35 -4.72
N MET A 300 3.93 12.05 -4.88
CA MET A 300 2.77 11.57 -5.63
C MET A 300 3.14 11.32 -7.11
N LEU A 301 3.83 12.27 -7.76
CA LEU A 301 4.29 12.11 -9.14
C LEU A 301 5.34 11.00 -9.28
N THR A 302 6.22 10.83 -8.30
CA THR A 302 7.19 9.73 -8.28
C THR A 302 6.47 8.37 -8.26
N ASN A 303 5.41 8.25 -7.48
CA ASN A 303 4.57 7.07 -7.49
C ASN A 303 3.91 6.82 -8.87
N VAL A 304 3.34 7.85 -9.49
CA VAL A 304 2.77 7.77 -10.85
C VAL A 304 3.83 7.38 -11.88
N MET A 305 5.05 7.92 -11.76
CA MET A 305 6.18 7.60 -12.65
C MET A 305 6.58 6.13 -12.57
N LEU A 306 6.56 5.50 -11.41
CA LEU A 306 6.85 4.06 -11.33
C LEU A 306 5.86 3.23 -12.16
N TYR A 307 4.58 3.54 -12.10
CA TYR A 307 3.58 2.87 -12.94
C TYR A 307 3.79 3.12 -14.42
N TRP A 308 4.06 4.38 -14.78
CA TRP A 308 4.25 4.76 -16.18
C TRP A 308 5.49 4.12 -16.79
N LEU A 309 6.64 4.31 -16.18
CA LEU A 309 7.93 3.85 -16.70
C LEU A 309 8.07 2.33 -16.75
N THR A 310 7.32 1.61 -15.93
CA THR A 310 7.32 0.15 -15.94
C THR A 310 6.15 -0.45 -16.73
N GLY A 311 5.21 0.39 -17.20
CA GLY A 311 4.02 -0.04 -17.92
C GLY A 311 3.07 -0.91 -17.09
N THR A 312 3.03 -0.72 -15.76
CA THR A 312 2.36 -1.65 -14.83
C THR A 312 1.00 -1.18 -14.32
N ALA A 313 0.50 -0.04 -14.77
CA ALA A 313 -0.86 0.39 -14.39
C ALA A 313 -1.92 -0.67 -14.69
N GLY A 314 -1.81 -1.34 -15.84
CA GLY A 314 -2.70 -2.43 -16.21
C GLY A 314 -2.47 -3.73 -15.44
N SER A 315 -1.21 -4.15 -15.25
CA SER A 315 -0.91 -5.40 -14.54
C SER A 315 -1.20 -5.32 -13.05
N SER A 316 -1.02 -4.17 -12.43
CA SER A 316 -1.37 -3.96 -11.02
C SER A 316 -2.87 -4.15 -10.74
N ALA A 317 -3.73 -3.82 -11.70
CA ALA A 317 -5.16 -4.01 -11.58
C ALA A 317 -5.58 -5.50 -11.50
N ARG A 318 -4.73 -6.43 -11.94
CA ARG A 318 -5.05 -7.87 -11.96
C ARG A 318 -5.27 -8.45 -10.57
N VAL A 319 -4.62 -7.92 -9.53
CA VAL A 319 -4.80 -8.40 -8.15
C VAL A 319 -6.27 -8.29 -7.70
N TYR A 320 -7.01 -7.30 -8.19
CA TYR A 320 -8.46 -7.15 -7.94
C TYR A 320 -9.26 -8.27 -8.60
N TYR A 321 -8.92 -8.58 -9.87
CA TYR A 321 -9.56 -9.67 -10.61
C TYR A 321 -9.30 -11.02 -9.94
N GLU A 322 -8.06 -11.29 -9.59
CA GLU A 322 -7.64 -12.55 -8.96
C GLU A 322 -8.35 -12.75 -7.61
N ARG A 323 -8.45 -11.69 -6.79
CA ARG A 323 -9.21 -11.76 -5.54
C ARG A 323 -10.68 -12.01 -5.76
N ALA A 324 -11.31 -11.29 -6.70
CA ALA A 324 -12.74 -11.41 -6.98
C ALA A 324 -13.13 -12.78 -7.56
N HIS A 325 -12.18 -13.45 -8.23
CA HIS A 325 -12.39 -14.74 -8.90
C HIS A 325 -11.64 -15.90 -8.23
N ALA A 326 -11.02 -15.67 -7.06
CA ALA A 326 -10.36 -16.73 -6.29
C ALA A 326 -11.36 -17.86 -6.02
N ARG A 327 -11.04 -19.07 -6.51
CA ARG A 327 -11.84 -20.29 -6.30
C ARG A 327 -11.15 -21.20 -5.30
N GLY A 328 -11.92 -21.90 -4.46
CA GLY A 328 -11.38 -22.91 -3.57
C GLY A 328 -12.00 -22.89 -2.18
N GLU A 329 -11.50 -23.71 -1.28
CA GLU A 329 -12.00 -23.96 0.09
C GLU A 329 -12.09 -22.69 0.96
N ARG A 330 -11.38 -21.61 0.60
CA ARG A 330 -11.37 -20.35 1.33
C ARG A 330 -12.66 -19.53 1.25
N THR A 331 -13.48 -19.73 0.21
CA THR A 331 -14.76 -19.02 0.06
C THR A 331 -15.91 -19.75 0.71
N ALA A 332 -15.72 -21.01 1.10
CA ALA A 332 -16.79 -21.91 1.55
C ALA A 332 -16.81 -22.17 3.07
N ALA A 333 -15.71 -21.94 3.79
CA ALA A 333 -15.66 -22.19 5.24
C ALA A 333 -15.40 -20.90 6.03
N PRO A 334 -15.99 -20.72 7.24
CA PRO A 334 -15.59 -19.67 8.15
C PRO A 334 -14.09 -19.81 8.43
N GLN A 335 -13.34 -18.73 8.20
CA GLN A 335 -11.91 -18.72 8.53
C GLN A 335 -11.76 -18.63 10.05
N GLU A 336 -10.91 -19.47 10.62
CA GLU A 336 -10.48 -19.34 12.02
C GLU A 336 -9.86 -17.95 12.23
N PRO A 337 -10.11 -17.30 13.38
CA PRO A 337 -9.45 -16.03 13.70
C PRO A 337 -7.94 -16.17 13.66
N SER A 338 -7.25 -15.15 13.14
CA SER A 338 -5.79 -15.12 13.14
C SER A 338 -5.26 -15.13 14.58
N THR A 339 -4.26 -15.99 14.86
CA THR A 339 -3.60 -16.02 16.17
C THR A 339 -2.44 -15.04 16.29
N ALA A 340 -1.96 -14.49 15.16
CA ALA A 340 -0.85 -13.54 15.15
C ALA A 340 -1.24 -12.25 15.89
N PRO A 341 -0.40 -11.77 16.83
CA PRO A 341 -0.63 -10.47 17.47
C PRO A 341 -0.79 -9.38 16.44
N THR A 342 -1.91 -8.65 16.48
CA THR A 342 -2.25 -7.64 15.48
C THR A 342 -2.47 -6.28 16.12
N ALA A 343 -1.79 -5.26 15.59
CA ALA A 343 -2.05 -3.86 15.86
C ALA A 343 -2.84 -3.23 14.72
N VAL A 344 -3.77 -2.34 15.06
CA VAL A 344 -4.51 -1.53 14.09
C VAL A 344 -4.31 -0.06 14.41
N ALA A 345 -3.80 0.69 13.45
CA ALA A 345 -3.70 2.15 13.44
C ALA A 345 -4.76 2.69 12.47
N SER A 346 -5.83 3.27 12.99
CA SER A 346 -6.91 3.84 12.19
C SER A 346 -6.75 5.33 12.02
N PHE A 347 -6.70 5.81 10.81
CA PHE A 347 -6.56 7.22 10.46
C PHE A 347 -7.92 7.84 10.09
N ALA A 348 -8.16 9.07 10.57
CA ALA A 348 -9.48 9.69 10.50
C ALA A 348 -9.96 9.97 9.07
N GLY A 349 -9.05 10.24 8.12
CA GLY A 349 -9.34 10.53 6.71
C GLY A 349 -9.63 9.30 5.83
N ASP A 350 -9.30 8.07 6.29
CA ASP A 350 -9.54 6.86 5.48
C ASP A 350 -11.04 6.65 5.21
N PRO A 351 -11.45 6.33 3.97
CA PRO A 351 -12.85 6.02 3.65
C PRO A 351 -13.39 4.78 4.36
N GLN A 352 -12.51 3.89 4.84
CA GLN A 352 -12.88 2.66 5.53
C GLN A 352 -12.45 2.69 7.01
N ILE A 353 -13.31 3.20 7.87
CA ILE A 353 -13.05 3.25 9.32
C ILE A 353 -13.35 1.89 9.96
N PRO A 354 -12.33 1.17 10.47
CA PRO A 354 -12.53 -0.11 11.14
C PRO A 354 -13.16 0.07 12.53
N LEU A 355 -13.92 -0.94 12.97
CA LEU A 355 -14.54 -1.03 14.28
C LEU A 355 -13.85 -2.15 15.08
N ARG A 356 -13.32 -1.82 16.26
CA ARG A 356 -12.55 -2.74 17.08
C ARG A 356 -13.30 -4.03 17.40
N HIS A 357 -14.56 -3.92 17.84
CA HIS A 357 -15.39 -5.08 18.18
C HIS A 357 -15.67 -6.02 16.99
N LYS A 358 -15.57 -5.52 15.74
CA LYS A 358 -15.64 -6.35 14.53
C LYS A 358 -14.29 -6.96 14.19
N ALA A 359 -13.21 -6.19 14.35
CA ALA A 359 -11.84 -6.65 14.14
C ALA A 359 -11.49 -7.84 15.05
N GLU A 360 -11.85 -7.78 16.33
CA GLU A 360 -11.59 -8.82 17.34
C GLU A 360 -12.28 -10.17 17.05
N ARG A 361 -13.23 -10.20 16.11
CA ARG A 361 -13.87 -11.45 15.66
C ARG A 361 -13.01 -12.26 14.69
N THR A 362 -12.07 -11.62 14.03
CA THR A 362 -11.27 -12.21 12.94
C THR A 362 -9.77 -12.15 13.15
N ASP A 363 -9.32 -11.29 14.07
CA ASP A 363 -7.91 -11.03 14.29
C ASP A 363 -7.59 -10.92 15.79
N ASN A 364 -6.40 -11.34 16.20
CA ASN A 364 -5.92 -11.21 17.58
C ASN A 364 -5.44 -9.78 17.85
N ILE A 365 -6.38 -8.87 18.11
CA ILE A 365 -6.09 -7.45 18.30
C ILE A 365 -5.47 -7.22 19.69
N VAL A 366 -4.18 -6.90 19.72
CA VAL A 366 -3.43 -6.61 20.97
C VAL A 366 -3.11 -5.14 21.16
N ARG A 367 -3.25 -4.33 20.09
CA ARG A 367 -3.11 -2.88 20.11
C ARG A 367 -4.12 -2.25 19.16
N TRP A 368 -4.70 -1.13 19.59
CA TRP A 368 -5.65 -0.35 18.79
C TRP A 368 -5.39 1.13 19.00
N THR A 369 -5.06 1.83 17.93
CA THR A 369 -4.79 3.27 17.95
C THR A 369 -5.69 3.98 16.96
N GLU A 370 -6.32 5.07 17.38
CA GLU A 370 -7.16 5.92 16.54
C GLU A 370 -6.52 7.30 16.46
N PHE A 371 -6.17 7.71 15.25
CA PHE A 371 -5.62 9.02 14.97
C PHE A 371 -6.70 9.95 14.44
N ASP A 372 -6.63 11.23 14.84
CA ASP A 372 -7.60 12.27 14.48
C ASP A 372 -7.30 12.94 13.14
N ARG A 373 -6.22 12.57 12.47
CA ARG A 373 -5.78 13.06 11.17
C ARG A 373 -5.07 11.98 10.36
N GLY A 374 -4.75 12.32 9.09
CA GLY A 374 -4.20 11.38 8.12
C GLY A 374 -5.28 10.47 7.54
N GLY A 375 -5.00 9.82 6.43
CA GLY A 375 -5.92 8.97 5.70
C GLY A 375 -5.30 7.64 5.26
N HIS A 376 -5.66 7.23 4.06
CA HIS A 376 -5.31 5.92 3.50
C HIS A 376 -3.81 5.73 3.28
N PHE A 377 -3.13 6.77 2.81
CA PHE A 377 -1.69 6.74 2.54
C PHE A 377 -0.89 7.21 3.76
N ALA A 378 -1.17 6.61 4.92
CA ALA A 378 -0.65 7.04 6.21
C ALA A 378 0.88 7.24 6.25
N ALA A 379 1.64 6.44 5.48
CA ALA A 379 3.10 6.58 5.38
C ALA A 379 3.55 7.84 4.63
N MET A 380 2.69 8.39 3.75
CA MET A 380 2.95 9.62 3.00
C MET A 380 2.35 10.85 3.69
N GLU A 381 1.22 10.69 4.38
CA GLU A 381 0.46 11.77 5.01
C GLU A 381 0.98 12.08 6.42
N GLU A 382 1.18 11.06 7.23
CA GLU A 382 1.52 11.15 8.66
C GLU A 382 2.63 10.14 9.04
N PRO A 383 3.82 10.21 8.42
CA PRO A 383 4.89 9.25 8.63
C PRO A 383 5.29 9.12 10.10
N ASP A 384 5.30 10.21 10.87
CA ASP A 384 5.67 10.19 12.29
C ASP A 384 4.67 9.42 13.15
N LEU A 385 3.37 9.55 12.86
CA LEU A 385 2.32 8.81 13.57
C LEU A 385 2.43 7.32 13.28
N LEU A 386 2.60 6.97 12.00
CA LEU A 386 2.75 5.57 11.59
C LEU A 386 4.00 4.92 12.21
N VAL A 387 5.15 5.59 12.10
CA VAL A 387 6.42 5.12 12.68
C VAL A 387 6.31 4.96 14.20
N GLY A 388 5.72 5.94 14.87
CA GLY A 388 5.52 5.91 16.32
C GLY A 388 4.68 4.72 16.77
N ASP A 389 3.60 4.42 16.06
CA ASP A 389 2.70 3.31 16.38
C ASP A 389 3.33 1.95 16.07
N VAL A 390 4.02 1.81 14.94
CA VAL A 390 4.79 0.60 14.58
C VAL A 390 5.82 0.29 15.64
N ARG A 391 6.65 1.25 16.03
CA ARG A 391 7.66 1.09 17.09
C ARG A 391 7.03 0.67 18.42
N ALA A 392 5.97 1.36 18.85
CA ALA A 392 5.28 1.08 20.10
C ALA A 392 4.68 -0.34 20.11
N PHE A 393 4.12 -0.79 19.02
CA PHE A 393 3.58 -2.14 18.89
C PHE A 393 4.68 -3.21 19.02
N PHE A 394 5.75 -3.13 18.24
CA PHE A 394 6.81 -4.14 18.29
C PHE A 394 7.59 -4.10 19.60
N ARG A 395 7.76 -2.93 20.23
CA ARG A 395 8.29 -2.82 21.61
C ARG A 395 7.42 -3.59 22.60
N GLN A 396 6.09 -3.40 22.55
CA GLN A 396 5.14 -4.14 23.40
C GLN A 396 5.26 -5.66 23.24
N LEU A 397 5.56 -6.14 22.04
CA LEU A 397 5.74 -7.57 21.78
C LEU A 397 7.06 -8.09 22.36
N ARG A 398 8.16 -7.32 22.25
CA ARG A 398 9.46 -7.68 22.83
C ARG A 398 9.42 -7.77 24.36
N GLU A 399 8.67 -6.87 25.01
CA GLU A 399 8.53 -6.83 26.46
C GLU A 399 7.71 -7.99 27.05
N LYS A 400 6.89 -8.65 26.20
CA LYS A 400 6.02 -9.77 26.63
C LYS A 400 6.57 -11.15 26.29
N GLY A 401 7.59 -11.23 25.44
CA GLY A 401 8.24 -12.48 25.01
C GLY A 401 9.54 -12.71 25.68
#